data_760a336945fbe79c2d41a313cf0a0167
#
_entry.id   760a336945fbe79c2d41a313cf0a0167
#
_cell.length_a   1.000
_cell.length_b   1.000
_cell.length_c   1.000
_cell.angle_alpha   90.00
_cell.angle_beta   90.00
_cell.angle_gamma   90.00
#
_symmetry.space_group_name_H-M   'P 1'
#
loop_
_entity.id
_entity.type
_entity.pdbx_description
1 polymer ?
#
loop_
_entity_poly.entity_id
_entity_poly.type
_entity_poly.pdbx_seq_one_letter_code
_entity_poly.pdbx_strand_id
1 'polypeptide(L)'
;MELRTVKAVVTGGASGLGRATAERLVAAGASVALLDRAASAGADAAKAMGQRAIFTPADLTIGDEVSAALQTAGDRLGGVNVLVNCAGIGPAMKTFGKAGPARLEDFTRVIEVNLIGTFNCIRLAAALMAKNTPGAEGERGVVINTASVAAFDGQIGQAAYSASKGGIVGMTLPVARDLAELGIRVMTIAPGIFDTPLLSTLPDPVRVSLGKQVPFPQRLGRPAEFAALVLHIIENAMLNGETIRLDGAIRMQPR
;
A
#
# COMPACT_ATOMS: atom_id res chain seq x y z
N MET A 1 12.95 3.14 13.75
CA MET A 1 12.89 1.68 14.09
C MET A 1 13.97 0.93 13.33
N GLU A 2 14.67 -0.03 13.97
CA GLU A 2 15.66 -0.89 13.29
C GLU A 2 14.98 -1.95 12.44
N LEU A 3 15.41 -2.13 11.19
CA LEU A 3 14.76 -3.04 10.23
C LEU A 3 14.70 -4.50 10.69
N ARG A 4 15.73 -5.00 11.41
CA ARG A 4 15.74 -6.38 11.94
C ARG A 4 14.72 -6.66 13.04
N THR A 5 14.16 -5.61 13.66
CA THR A 5 13.10 -5.73 14.68
C THR A 5 11.69 -5.57 14.08
N VAL A 6 11.61 -5.34 12.78
CA VAL A 6 10.35 -5.13 12.07
C VAL A 6 9.57 -6.43 11.97
N LYS A 7 8.29 -6.34 12.32
CA LYS A 7 7.25 -7.36 12.18
C LYS A 7 6.14 -6.74 11.35
N ALA A 8 6.25 -6.92 10.04
CA ALA A 8 5.42 -6.20 9.08
C ALA A 8 4.22 -7.03 8.59
N VAL A 9 3.09 -6.37 8.41
CA VAL A 9 2.01 -6.85 7.53
C VAL A 9 2.02 -6.01 6.26
N VAL A 10 2.03 -6.68 5.11
CA VAL A 10 2.00 -6.03 3.79
C VAL A 10 0.76 -6.50 3.04
N THR A 11 -0.23 -5.60 2.86
CA THR A 11 -1.41 -5.91 2.04
C THR A 11 -1.07 -5.81 0.56
N GLY A 12 -1.71 -6.63 -0.29
CA GLY A 12 -1.30 -6.76 -1.69
C GLY A 12 0.10 -7.36 -1.82
N GLY A 13 0.53 -8.15 -0.84
CA GLY A 13 1.89 -8.66 -0.70
C GLY A 13 2.29 -9.74 -1.71
N ALA A 14 1.33 -10.29 -2.46
CA ALA A 14 1.60 -11.34 -3.45
C ALA A 14 2.24 -10.81 -4.74
N SER A 15 2.15 -9.51 -5.04
CA SER A 15 2.61 -8.96 -6.31
C SER A 15 3.04 -7.48 -6.23
N GLY A 16 3.62 -6.97 -7.31
CA GLY A 16 3.88 -5.54 -7.53
C GLY A 16 4.66 -4.85 -6.40
N LEU A 17 4.18 -3.70 -5.97
CA LEU A 17 4.81 -2.87 -4.94
C LEU A 17 4.86 -3.57 -3.59
N GLY A 18 3.76 -4.27 -3.21
CA GLY A 18 3.68 -5.01 -1.96
C GLY A 18 4.71 -6.13 -1.89
N ARG A 19 4.81 -6.94 -2.95
CA ARG A 19 5.79 -8.02 -3.00
C ARG A 19 7.22 -7.51 -2.94
N ALA A 20 7.57 -6.49 -3.72
CA ALA A 20 8.90 -5.89 -3.70
C ALA A 20 9.26 -5.31 -2.32
N THR A 21 8.26 -4.74 -1.63
CA THR A 21 8.41 -4.24 -0.26
C THR A 21 8.69 -5.39 0.72
N ALA A 22 7.90 -6.47 0.64
CA ALA A 22 8.06 -7.64 1.49
C ALA A 22 9.44 -8.30 1.28
N GLU A 23 9.85 -8.52 0.02
CA GLU A 23 11.16 -9.08 -0.32
C GLU A 23 12.30 -8.23 0.26
N ARG A 24 12.21 -6.90 0.14
CA ARG A 24 13.25 -6.00 0.65
C ARG A 24 13.28 -5.95 2.17
N LEU A 25 12.13 -6.00 2.84
CA LEU A 25 12.05 -6.09 4.30
C LEU A 25 12.67 -7.40 4.81
N VAL A 26 12.33 -8.54 4.21
CA VAL A 26 12.91 -9.84 4.55
C VAL A 26 14.43 -9.84 4.35
N ALA A 27 14.93 -9.29 3.24
CA ALA A 27 16.36 -9.16 2.97
C ALA A 27 17.06 -8.27 4.01
N ALA A 28 16.38 -7.30 4.61
CA ALA A 28 16.87 -6.46 5.70
C ALA A 28 16.76 -7.12 7.08
N GLY A 29 16.28 -8.37 7.16
CA GLY A 29 16.18 -9.15 8.39
C GLY A 29 14.82 -9.03 9.11
N ALA A 30 13.84 -8.34 8.55
CA ALA A 30 12.48 -8.25 9.07
C ALA A 30 11.70 -9.58 8.94
N SER A 31 10.65 -9.73 9.74
CA SER A 31 9.65 -10.78 9.56
C SER A 31 8.39 -10.18 8.95
N VAL A 32 7.79 -10.86 7.95
CA VAL A 32 6.73 -10.27 7.13
C VAL A 32 5.56 -11.24 6.97
N ALA A 33 4.35 -10.75 7.18
CA ALA A 33 3.11 -11.42 6.78
C ALA A 33 2.59 -10.77 5.48
N LEU A 34 2.46 -11.57 4.42
CA LEU A 34 1.81 -11.16 3.18
C LEU A 34 0.30 -11.34 3.35
N LEU A 35 -0.45 -10.25 3.29
CA LEU A 35 -1.90 -10.27 3.32
C LEU A 35 -2.43 -10.02 1.90
N ASP A 36 -3.10 -11.02 1.32
CA ASP A 36 -3.64 -10.97 -0.03
C ASP A 36 -4.80 -11.96 -0.15
N ARG A 37 -5.57 -11.91 -1.23
CA ARG A 37 -6.66 -12.86 -1.45
C ARG A 37 -6.14 -14.30 -1.51
N ALA A 38 -6.94 -15.25 -1.04
CA ALA A 38 -6.58 -16.68 -1.03
C ALA A 38 -6.20 -17.22 -2.42
N ALA A 39 -6.84 -16.71 -3.48
CA ALA A 39 -6.56 -17.09 -4.87
C ALA A 39 -5.31 -16.42 -5.47
N SER A 40 -4.59 -15.58 -4.71
CA SER A 40 -3.35 -14.95 -5.17
C SER A 40 -2.15 -15.91 -5.08
N ALA A 41 -1.02 -15.48 -5.66
CA ALA A 41 0.26 -16.20 -5.50
C ALA A 41 0.96 -15.95 -4.15
N GLY A 42 0.22 -15.54 -3.10
CA GLY A 42 0.78 -15.15 -1.80
C GLY A 42 1.50 -16.27 -1.09
N ALA A 43 0.98 -17.50 -1.15
CA ALA A 43 1.62 -18.66 -0.54
C ALA A 43 2.98 -18.98 -1.19
N ASP A 44 3.04 -18.96 -2.52
CA ASP A 44 4.29 -19.19 -3.26
C ASP A 44 5.30 -18.05 -3.04
N ALA A 45 4.82 -16.80 -3.00
CA ALA A 45 5.65 -15.64 -2.70
C ALA A 45 6.27 -15.74 -1.29
N ALA A 46 5.48 -16.08 -0.27
CA ALA A 46 5.98 -16.27 1.09
C ALA A 46 7.00 -17.41 1.16
N LYS A 47 6.71 -18.53 0.52
CA LYS A 47 7.62 -19.68 0.43
C LYS A 47 8.97 -19.31 -0.21
N ALA A 48 8.93 -18.53 -1.29
CA ALA A 48 10.15 -18.07 -1.98
C ALA A 48 10.99 -17.11 -1.12
N MET A 49 10.37 -16.33 -0.22
CA MET A 49 11.05 -15.44 0.73
C MET A 49 11.64 -16.17 1.95
N GLY A 50 11.26 -17.43 2.17
CA GLY A 50 11.79 -18.29 3.23
C GLY A 50 11.12 -18.09 4.61
N GLN A 51 11.81 -18.52 5.67
CA GLN A 51 11.23 -18.64 7.02
C GLN A 51 10.76 -17.34 7.66
N ARG A 52 11.22 -16.18 7.17
CA ARG A 52 10.84 -14.87 7.68
C ARG A 52 9.55 -14.31 7.06
N ALA A 53 8.97 -15.02 6.10
CA ALA A 53 7.72 -14.64 5.45
C ALA A 53 6.63 -15.67 5.69
N ILE A 54 5.41 -15.18 5.94
CA ILE A 54 4.22 -16.00 6.02
C ILE A 54 3.13 -15.43 5.11
N PHE A 55 2.17 -16.25 4.73
CA PHE A 55 0.98 -15.82 4.02
C PHE A 55 -0.24 -15.88 4.93
N THR A 56 -1.02 -14.81 4.96
CA THR A 56 -2.28 -14.69 5.70
C THR A 56 -3.38 -14.25 4.71
N PRO A 57 -4.18 -15.19 4.17
CA PRO A 57 -5.18 -14.87 3.18
C PRO A 57 -6.33 -14.04 3.76
N ALA A 58 -6.75 -12.98 3.04
CA ALA A 58 -7.95 -12.22 3.34
C ALA A 58 -8.41 -11.40 2.13
N ASP A 59 -9.72 -11.24 1.96
CA ASP A 59 -10.32 -10.18 1.12
C ASP A 59 -10.53 -8.93 1.98
N LEU A 60 -9.96 -7.79 1.56
CA LEU A 60 -10.02 -6.54 2.33
C LEU A 60 -11.44 -5.97 2.47
N THR A 61 -12.39 -6.43 1.64
CA THR A 61 -13.81 -6.04 1.73
C THR A 61 -14.57 -6.81 2.80
N ILE A 62 -13.95 -7.86 3.39
CA ILE A 62 -14.56 -8.72 4.41
C ILE A 62 -13.86 -8.45 5.76
N GLY A 63 -14.54 -7.69 6.63
CA GLY A 63 -13.95 -7.22 7.88
C GLY A 63 -13.42 -8.33 8.79
N ASP A 64 -14.17 -9.44 8.89
CA ASP A 64 -13.80 -10.57 9.75
C ASP A 64 -12.56 -11.33 9.21
N GLU A 65 -12.43 -11.47 7.89
CA GLU A 65 -11.22 -12.05 7.28
C GLU A 65 -9.98 -11.21 7.57
N VAL A 66 -10.08 -9.89 7.43
CA VAL A 66 -8.99 -8.95 7.74
C VAL A 66 -8.60 -9.04 9.21
N SER A 67 -9.58 -9.10 10.12
CA SER A 67 -9.35 -9.25 11.55
C SER A 67 -8.62 -10.55 11.88
N ALA A 68 -9.09 -11.68 11.36
CA ALA A 68 -8.47 -12.98 11.56
C ALA A 68 -7.05 -13.05 10.98
N ALA A 69 -6.83 -12.49 9.78
CA ALA A 69 -5.52 -12.47 9.14
C ALA A 69 -4.50 -11.62 9.92
N LEU A 70 -4.90 -10.44 10.42
CA LEU A 70 -4.03 -9.59 11.24
C LEU A 70 -3.72 -10.23 12.60
N GLN A 71 -4.71 -10.86 13.24
CA GLN A 71 -4.47 -11.61 14.48
C GLN A 71 -3.48 -12.76 14.25
N THR A 72 -3.69 -13.55 13.20
CA THR A 72 -2.78 -14.64 12.82
C THR A 72 -1.35 -14.12 12.55
N ALA A 73 -1.23 -12.96 11.86
CA ALA A 73 0.06 -12.32 11.64
C ALA A 73 0.72 -11.93 12.98
N GLY A 74 -0.04 -11.30 13.88
CA GLY A 74 0.43 -10.92 15.21
C GLY A 74 0.95 -12.11 16.02
N ASP A 75 0.19 -13.18 16.05
CA ASP A 75 0.54 -14.41 16.81
C ASP A 75 1.80 -15.07 16.23
N ARG A 76 1.87 -15.21 14.90
CA ARG A 76 2.98 -15.91 14.24
C ARG A 76 4.27 -15.10 14.16
N LEU A 77 4.19 -13.77 14.09
CA LEU A 77 5.35 -12.88 14.09
C LEU A 77 5.76 -12.46 15.52
N GLY A 78 4.94 -12.76 16.52
CA GLY A 78 5.14 -12.30 17.88
C GLY A 78 4.89 -10.80 18.05
N GLY A 79 3.89 -10.26 17.36
CA GLY A 79 3.46 -8.87 17.32
C GLY A 79 3.45 -8.29 15.90
N VAL A 80 2.94 -7.07 15.76
CA VAL A 80 2.97 -6.27 14.52
C VAL A 80 3.42 -4.86 14.87
N ASN A 81 4.43 -4.32 14.20
CA ASN A 81 4.89 -2.94 14.38
C ASN A 81 5.00 -2.14 13.07
N VAL A 82 4.76 -2.79 11.92
CA VAL A 82 4.70 -2.11 10.62
C VAL A 82 3.49 -2.63 9.83
N LEU A 83 2.71 -1.70 9.27
CA LEU A 83 1.67 -2.01 8.29
C LEU A 83 1.99 -1.27 7.00
N VAL A 84 2.08 -2.00 5.86
CA VAL A 84 2.22 -1.38 4.53
C VAL A 84 1.00 -1.75 3.69
N ASN A 85 0.16 -0.77 3.40
CA ASN A 85 -1.05 -0.94 2.61
C ASN A 85 -0.74 -0.74 1.12
N CYS A 86 -0.54 -1.85 0.38
CA CYS A 86 -0.30 -1.84 -1.07
C CYS A 86 -1.46 -2.41 -1.89
N ALA A 87 -2.43 -3.07 -1.26
CA ALA A 87 -3.59 -3.62 -1.97
C ALA A 87 -4.43 -2.51 -2.61
N GLY A 88 -4.89 -2.76 -3.82
CA GLY A 88 -5.76 -1.84 -4.52
C GLY A 88 -6.09 -2.29 -5.94
N ILE A 89 -7.19 -1.77 -6.47
CA ILE A 89 -7.67 -1.98 -7.84
C ILE A 89 -7.90 -0.62 -8.51
N GLY A 90 -7.80 -0.58 -9.86
CA GLY A 90 -7.95 0.65 -10.61
C GLY A 90 -8.58 0.42 -11.99
N PRO A 91 -9.80 -0.15 -12.09
CA PRO A 91 -10.48 -0.26 -13.37
C PRO A 91 -10.80 1.13 -13.92
N ALA A 92 -10.57 1.31 -15.23
CA ALA A 92 -10.93 2.55 -15.90
C ALA A 92 -12.46 2.59 -16.13
N MET A 93 -13.11 3.67 -15.70
CA MET A 93 -14.54 3.84 -15.78
C MET A 93 -14.91 5.32 -16.00
N LYS A 94 -15.43 5.66 -17.18
CA LYS A 94 -15.96 7.02 -17.42
C LYS A 94 -17.25 7.23 -16.66
N THR A 95 -17.42 8.40 -16.06
CA THR A 95 -18.67 8.79 -15.36
C THR A 95 -19.89 8.64 -16.27
N PHE A 96 -19.73 8.98 -17.57
CA PHE A 96 -20.72 8.76 -18.61
C PHE A 96 -20.00 8.34 -19.91
N GLY A 97 -20.45 7.26 -20.52
CA GLY A 97 -19.87 6.71 -21.74
C GLY A 97 -20.93 6.33 -22.79
N LYS A 98 -20.53 5.62 -23.85
CA LYS A 98 -21.45 5.17 -24.91
C LYS A 98 -22.58 4.26 -24.41
N ALA A 99 -22.31 3.51 -23.33
CA ALA A 99 -23.29 2.61 -22.70
C ALA A 99 -24.18 3.32 -21.65
N GLY A 100 -24.05 4.64 -21.49
CA GLY A 100 -24.77 5.41 -20.48
C GLY A 100 -23.93 5.77 -19.25
N PRO A 101 -24.58 6.04 -18.10
CA PRO A 101 -23.90 6.35 -16.86
C PRO A 101 -23.10 5.15 -16.33
N ALA A 102 -22.01 5.43 -15.63
CA ALA A 102 -21.24 4.40 -14.93
C ALA A 102 -22.11 3.66 -13.91
N ARG A 103 -21.87 2.37 -13.76
CA ARG A 103 -22.54 1.59 -12.72
C ARG A 103 -22.02 2.00 -11.35
N LEU A 104 -22.94 2.27 -10.41
CA LEU A 104 -22.56 2.69 -9.08
C LEU A 104 -21.79 1.59 -8.32
N GLU A 105 -22.11 0.32 -8.60
CA GLU A 105 -21.43 -0.84 -7.98
C GLU A 105 -19.94 -0.87 -8.32
N ASP A 106 -19.56 -0.48 -9.54
CA ASP A 106 -18.15 -0.44 -9.96
C ASP A 106 -17.38 0.66 -9.21
N PHE A 107 -18.02 1.81 -8.99
CA PHE A 107 -17.48 2.88 -8.14
C PHE A 107 -17.32 2.41 -6.68
N THR A 108 -18.40 1.86 -6.12
CA THR A 108 -18.45 1.37 -4.74
C THR A 108 -17.36 0.34 -4.47
N ARG A 109 -17.18 -0.64 -5.39
CA ARG A 109 -16.14 -1.65 -5.23
C ARG A 109 -14.73 -1.08 -5.16
N VAL A 110 -14.42 -0.03 -5.92
CA VAL A 110 -13.10 0.63 -5.84
C VAL A 110 -12.90 1.31 -4.49
N ILE A 111 -13.95 1.97 -3.98
CA ILE A 111 -13.92 2.62 -2.66
C ILE A 111 -13.79 1.56 -1.55
N GLU A 112 -14.54 0.47 -1.62
CA GLU A 112 -14.49 -0.63 -0.64
C GLU A 112 -13.10 -1.22 -0.54
N VAL A 113 -12.49 -1.60 -1.66
CA VAL A 113 -11.16 -2.23 -1.64
C VAL A 113 -10.10 -1.23 -1.24
N ASN A 114 -10.04 -0.06 -1.93
CA ASN A 114 -8.89 0.83 -1.82
C ASN A 114 -8.92 1.70 -0.56
N LEU A 115 -10.09 2.20 -0.17
CA LEU A 115 -10.21 3.17 0.92
C LEU A 115 -10.71 2.51 2.21
N ILE A 116 -11.87 1.87 2.16
CA ILE A 116 -12.46 1.23 3.36
C ILE A 116 -11.57 0.08 3.83
N GLY A 117 -11.10 -0.77 2.92
CA GLY A 117 -10.18 -1.87 3.24
C GLY A 117 -8.86 -1.38 3.84
N THR A 118 -8.29 -0.30 3.29
CA THR A 118 -7.09 0.34 3.85
C THR A 118 -7.34 0.85 5.28
N PHE A 119 -8.43 1.60 5.49
CA PHE A 119 -8.77 2.08 6.83
C PHE A 119 -9.04 0.95 7.82
N ASN A 120 -9.71 -0.13 7.37
CA ASN A 120 -9.95 -1.30 8.19
C ASN A 120 -8.63 -1.97 8.65
N CYS A 121 -7.66 -2.10 7.74
CA CYS A 121 -6.33 -2.60 8.11
C CYS A 121 -5.63 -1.66 9.11
N ILE A 122 -5.72 -0.34 8.93
CA ILE A 122 -5.10 0.65 9.84
C ILE A 122 -5.66 0.50 11.25
N ARG A 123 -6.98 0.56 11.44
CA ARG A 123 -7.60 0.51 12.77
C ARG A 123 -7.30 -0.78 13.52
N LEU A 124 -7.26 -1.93 12.80
CA LEU A 124 -6.98 -3.23 13.40
C LEU A 124 -5.48 -3.40 13.71
N ALA A 125 -4.60 -2.98 12.82
CA ALA A 125 -3.16 -3.01 13.08
C ALA A 125 -2.76 -2.06 14.21
N ALA A 126 -3.36 -0.86 14.29
CA ALA A 126 -3.14 0.07 15.39
C ALA A 126 -3.49 -0.54 16.76
N ALA A 127 -4.58 -1.34 16.84
CA ALA A 127 -4.95 -2.06 18.05
C ALA A 127 -3.91 -3.13 18.46
N LEU A 128 -3.21 -3.74 17.49
CA LEU A 128 -2.09 -4.64 17.78
C LEU A 128 -0.83 -3.84 18.19
N MET A 129 -0.50 -2.78 17.44
CA MET A 129 0.66 -1.94 17.70
C MET A 129 0.61 -1.25 19.06
N ALA A 130 -0.57 -0.83 19.51
CA ALA A 130 -0.76 -0.19 20.81
C ALA A 130 -0.35 -1.08 21.99
N LYS A 131 -0.32 -2.40 21.81
CA LYS A 131 0.12 -3.39 22.83
C LYS A 131 1.63 -3.61 22.83
N ASN A 132 2.37 -3.09 21.86
CA ASN A 132 3.81 -3.24 21.80
C ASN A 132 4.48 -2.47 22.92
N THR A 133 5.58 -3.01 23.44
CA THR A 133 6.51 -2.24 24.28
C THR A 133 7.07 -1.09 23.45
N PRO A 134 7.01 0.16 23.94
CA PRO A 134 7.58 1.28 23.21
C PRO A 134 9.08 1.12 23.01
N GLY A 135 9.56 1.43 21.83
CA GLY A 135 10.98 1.52 21.53
C GLY A 135 11.60 2.84 22.00
N ALA A 136 12.76 3.17 21.48
CA ALA A 136 13.35 4.49 21.67
C ALA A 136 12.34 5.57 21.24
N GLU A 137 12.32 6.69 21.93
CA GLU A 137 11.40 7.81 21.67
C GLU A 137 9.89 7.48 21.79
N GLY A 138 9.54 6.30 22.35
CA GLY A 138 8.14 5.89 22.57
C GLY A 138 7.46 5.28 21.34
N GLU A 139 8.19 5.01 20.24
CA GLU A 139 7.61 4.45 19.02
C GLU A 139 7.13 3.01 19.23
N ARG A 140 5.84 2.74 18.87
CA ARG A 140 5.22 1.40 18.87
C ARG A 140 4.96 0.87 17.49
N GLY A 141 4.92 1.72 16.47
CA GLY A 141 4.69 1.26 15.11
C GLY A 141 4.64 2.36 14.07
N VAL A 142 4.57 1.93 12.81
CA VAL A 142 4.36 2.81 11.66
C VAL A 142 3.43 2.18 10.64
N VAL A 143 2.50 2.99 10.14
CA VAL A 143 1.60 2.67 9.02
C VAL A 143 2.08 3.43 7.80
N ILE A 144 2.20 2.72 6.67
CA ILE A 144 2.58 3.30 5.38
C ILE A 144 1.50 2.93 4.36
N ASN A 145 0.81 3.94 3.84
CA ASN A 145 -0.26 3.76 2.87
C ASN A 145 0.22 4.01 1.44
N THR A 146 -0.40 3.35 0.48
CA THR A 146 -0.16 3.59 -0.94
C THR A 146 -1.34 4.35 -1.54
N ALA A 147 -1.13 5.66 -1.79
CA ALA A 147 -2.03 6.47 -2.60
C ALA A 147 -1.70 6.30 -4.09
N SER A 148 -1.69 7.37 -4.85
CA SER A 148 -1.28 7.49 -6.25
C SER A 148 -1.17 8.97 -6.62
N VAL A 149 -0.39 9.30 -7.63
CA VAL A 149 -0.48 10.63 -8.28
C VAL A 149 -1.88 10.94 -8.80
N ALA A 150 -2.69 9.90 -9.09
CA ALA A 150 -4.10 10.04 -9.46
C ALA A 150 -4.97 10.68 -8.36
N ALA A 151 -4.51 10.75 -7.13
CA ALA A 151 -5.15 11.53 -6.06
C ALA A 151 -5.14 13.03 -6.34
N PHE A 152 -4.20 13.50 -7.16
CA PHE A 152 -3.96 14.90 -7.49
C PHE A 152 -4.21 15.19 -8.98
N ASP A 153 -3.74 14.32 -9.87
CA ASP A 153 -3.70 14.50 -11.32
C ASP A 153 -4.50 13.38 -12.01
N GLY A 154 -5.75 13.11 -11.56
CA GLY A 154 -6.59 12.02 -12.10
C GLY A 154 -6.91 12.18 -13.59
N GLN A 155 -6.87 11.06 -14.32
CA GLN A 155 -7.12 11.00 -15.76
C GLN A 155 -8.58 10.66 -16.06
N ILE A 156 -8.97 10.81 -17.33
CA ILE A 156 -10.27 10.37 -17.85
C ILE A 156 -10.49 8.88 -17.51
N GLY A 157 -11.61 8.59 -16.86
CA GLY A 157 -11.96 7.23 -16.42
C GLY A 157 -11.46 6.85 -15.03
N GLN A 158 -10.79 7.73 -14.30
CA GLN A 158 -10.23 7.44 -12.98
C GLN A 158 -11.04 8.02 -11.80
N ALA A 159 -12.29 8.45 -11.99
CA ALA A 159 -13.06 9.10 -10.93
C ALA A 159 -13.11 8.29 -9.62
N ALA A 160 -13.46 7.00 -9.68
CA ALA A 160 -13.49 6.12 -8.50
C ALA A 160 -12.09 5.89 -7.91
N TYR A 161 -11.09 5.65 -8.76
CA TYR A 161 -9.72 5.45 -8.34
C TYR A 161 -9.14 6.70 -7.68
N SER A 162 -9.29 7.86 -8.32
CA SER A 162 -8.85 9.16 -7.78
C SER A 162 -9.55 9.50 -6.46
N ALA A 163 -10.86 9.26 -6.36
CA ALA A 163 -11.60 9.45 -5.12
C ALA A 163 -11.04 8.56 -3.99
N SER A 164 -10.80 7.27 -4.27
CA SER A 164 -10.23 6.35 -3.29
C SER A 164 -8.84 6.77 -2.83
N LYS A 165 -7.97 7.17 -3.78
CA LYS A 165 -6.58 7.56 -3.48
C LYS A 165 -6.50 8.97 -2.86
N GLY A 166 -7.41 9.88 -3.23
CA GLY A 166 -7.60 11.17 -2.57
C GLY A 166 -8.08 11.00 -1.12
N GLY A 167 -8.99 10.05 -0.87
CA GLY A 167 -9.41 9.68 0.48
C GLY A 167 -8.24 9.18 1.35
N ILE A 168 -7.34 8.37 0.80
CA ILE A 168 -6.13 7.91 1.52
C ILE A 168 -5.22 9.11 1.86
N VAL A 169 -5.01 10.05 0.94
CA VAL A 169 -4.26 11.28 1.20
C VAL A 169 -4.93 12.10 2.30
N GLY A 170 -6.25 12.32 2.19
CA GLY A 170 -7.01 13.12 3.14
C GLY A 170 -7.05 12.55 4.56
N MET A 171 -7.07 11.21 4.72
CA MET A 171 -7.07 10.59 6.05
C MET A 171 -5.66 10.48 6.67
N THR A 172 -4.59 10.71 5.94
CA THR A 172 -3.20 10.50 6.44
C THR A 172 -2.92 11.33 7.68
N LEU A 173 -3.11 12.63 7.62
CA LEU A 173 -2.81 13.53 8.75
C LEU A 173 -3.77 13.33 9.95
N PRO A 174 -5.10 13.25 9.78
CA PRO A 174 -6.00 12.95 10.90
C PRO A 174 -5.63 11.66 11.63
N VAL A 175 -5.40 10.57 10.90
CA VAL A 175 -5.04 9.27 11.50
C VAL A 175 -3.68 9.34 12.20
N ALA A 176 -2.70 10.07 11.63
CA ALA A 176 -1.42 10.29 12.30
C ALA A 176 -1.58 11.02 13.63
N ARG A 177 -2.50 11.99 13.70
CA ARG A 177 -2.82 12.72 14.93
C ARG A 177 -3.55 11.87 15.95
N ASP A 178 -4.54 11.07 15.51
CA ASP A 178 -5.27 10.15 16.36
C ASP A 178 -4.36 9.11 17.04
N LEU A 179 -3.31 8.67 16.35
CA LEU A 179 -2.42 7.62 16.79
C LEU A 179 -1.12 8.13 17.45
N ALA A 180 -0.91 9.45 17.49
CA ALA A 180 0.33 10.05 18.00
C ALA A 180 0.59 9.72 19.47
N GLU A 181 -0.42 9.79 20.34
CA GLU A 181 -0.30 9.45 21.76
C GLU A 181 0.04 7.98 21.99
N LEU A 182 -0.27 7.12 21.02
CA LEU A 182 0.09 5.70 21.04
C LEU A 182 1.51 5.43 20.52
N GLY A 183 2.23 6.45 20.05
CA GLY A 183 3.54 6.29 19.45
C GLY A 183 3.50 5.56 18.09
N ILE A 184 2.43 5.75 17.32
CA ILE A 184 2.26 5.14 15.99
C ILE A 184 2.26 6.23 14.93
N ARG A 185 3.19 6.16 13.99
CA ARG A 185 3.29 7.09 12.87
C ARG A 185 2.45 6.62 11.68
N VAL A 186 2.01 7.58 10.87
CA VAL A 186 1.27 7.28 9.63
C VAL A 186 1.83 8.12 8.50
N MET A 187 2.25 7.45 7.44
CA MET A 187 2.76 8.07 6.22
C MET A 187 2.01 7.55 4.99
N THR A 188 2.02 8.31 3.94
CA THR A 188 1.46 7.90 2.64
C THR A 188 2.49 8.14 1.54
N ILE A 189 2.66 7.16 0.66
CA ILE A 189 3.41 7.31 -0.58
C ILE A 189 2.40 7.44 -1.72
N ALA A 190 2.58 8.40 -2.60
CA ALA A 190 1.81 8.58 -3.83
C ALA A 190 2.71 8.24 -5.04
N PRO A 191 2.73 6.97 -5.50
CA PRO A 191 3.54 6.58 -6.65
C PRO A 191 3.03 7.22 -7.94
N GLY A 192 3.95 7.51 -8.86
CA GLY A 192 3.67 7.77 -10.27
C GLY A 192 3.39 6.47 -11.03
N ILE A 193 3.92 6.37 -12.24
CA ILE A 193 3.74 5.19 -13.10
C ILE A 193 4.85 4.20 -12.81
N PHE A 194 4.52 3.07 -12.17
CA PHE A 194 5.45 2.01 -11.78
C PHE A 194 5.23 0.74 -12.61
N ASP A 195 6.33 0.04 -12.89
CA ASP A 195 6.31 -1.27 -13.56
C ASP A 195 5.76 -2.35 -12.61
N THR A 196 4.45 -2.56 -12.67
CA THR A 196 3.72 -3.49 -11.81
C THR A 196 2.77 -4.36 -12.64
N PRO A 197 2.26 -5.47 -12.10
CA PRO A 197 1.25 -6.29 -12.77
C PRO A 197 0.01 -5.50 -13.22
N LEU A 198 -0.32 -4.40 -12.55
CA LEU A 198 -1.41 -3.50 -12.96
C LEU A 198 -1.19 -2.92 -14.37
N LEU A 199 0.07 -2.69 -14.76
CA LEU A 199 0.44 -2.19 -16.09
C LEU A 199 0.93 -3.30 -17.04
N SER A 200 1.20 -4.51 -16.57
CA SER A 200 1.74 -5.60 -17.38
C SER A 200 0.76 -6.11 -18.43
N THR A 201 -0.53 -5.81 -18.29
CA THR A 201 -1.56 -6.11 -19.30
C THR A 201 -1.51 -5.17 -20.51
N LEU A 202 -0.77 -4.06 -20.42
CA LEU A 202 -0.59 -3.12 -21.52
C LEU A 202 0.51 -3.59 -22.47
N PRO A 203 0.36 -3.40 -23.80
CA PRO A 203 1.41 -3.70 -24.77
C PRO A 203 2.70 -2.94 -24.48
N ASP A 204 3.86 -3.55 -24.77
CA ASP A 204 5.17 -2.94 -24.52
C ASP A 204 5.35 -1.53 -25.11
N PRO A 205 4.89 -1.22 -26.35
CA PRO A 205 4.98 0.14 -26.87
C PRO A 205 4.24 1.19 -26.02
N VAL A 206 3.11 0.79 -25.39
CA VAL A 206 2.33 1.67 -24.52
C VAL A 206 3.10 1.89 -23.20
N ARG A 207 3.67 0.84 -22.63
CA ARG A 207 4.49 0.92 -21.41
C ARG A 207 5.72 1.83 -21.61
N VAL A 208 6.40 1.67 -22.76
CA VAL A 208 7.53 2.55 -23.13
C VAL A 208 7.07 4.00 -23.29
N SER A 209 5.92 4.23 -23.94
CA SER A 209 5.35 5.58 -24.09
C SER A 209 5.02 6.23 -22.76
N LEU A 210 4.43 5.48 -21.83
CA LEU A 210 4.15 5.95 -20.47
C LEU A 210 5.45 6.31 -19.72
N GLY A 211 6.50 5.50 -19.85
CA GLY A 211 7.80 5.79 -19.25
C GLY A 211 8.42 7.10 -19.77
N LYS A 212 8.24 7.41 -21.05
CA LYS A 212 8.73 8.66 -21.67
C LYS A 212 8.00 9.92 -21.16
N GLN A 213 6.82 9.78 -20.56
CA GLN A 213 6.08 10.91 -19.96
C GLN A 213 6.67 11.34 -18.60
N VAL A 214 7.49 10.49 -17.97
CA VAL A 214 8.17 10.83 -16.73
C VAL A 214 9.32 11.80 -17.03
N PRO A 215 9.34 13.02 -16.46
CA PRO A 215 10.39 14.00 -16.72
C PRO A 215 11.80 13.48 -16.44
N PHE A 216 12.03 12.88 -15.25
CA PHE A 216 13.31 12.28 -14.91
C PHE A 216 13.17 11.34 -13.68
N PRO A 217 13.74 10.13 -13.77
CA PRO A 217 14.30 9.47 -14.96
C PRO A 217 13.22 9.06 -15.96
N GLN A 218 13.49 9.16 -17.27
CA GLN A 218 12.51 8.87 -18.33
C GLN A 218 12.24 7.37 -18.48
N ARG A 219 11.57 6.79 -17.51
CA ARG A 219 11.18 5.38 -17.44
C ARG A 219 10.08 5.18 -16.42
N LEU A 220 9.47 4.01 -16.43
CA LEU A 220 8.61 3.56 -15.34
C LEU A 220 9.41 3.46 -14.03
N GLY A 221 8.79 3.79 -12.91
CA GLY A 221 9.33 3.52 -11.59
C GLY A 221 9.49 2.01 -11.37
N ARG A 222 10.52 1.61 -10.67
CA ARG A 222 10.77 0.20 -10.32
C ARG A 222 10.17 -0.08 -8.95
N PRO A 223 9.48 -1.21 -8.73
CA PRO A 223 8.94 -1.57 -7.41
C PRO A 223 9.98 -1.51 -6.27
N ALA A 224 11.24 -1.79 -6.57
CA ALA A 224 12.33 -1.66 -5.60
C ALA A 224 12.58 -0.22 -5.11
N GLU A 225 12.23 0.81 -5.92
CA GLU A 225 12.36 2.21 -5.52
C GLU A 225 11.26 2.61 -4.52
N PHE A 226 10.05 2.08 -4.71
CA PHE A 226 8.99 2.21 -3.71
C PHE A 226 9.38 1.52 -2.40
N ALA A 227 9.86 0.29 -2.46
CA ALA A 227 10.32 -0.45 -1.30
C ALA A 227 11.46 0.29 -0.55
N ALA A 228 12.38 0.94 -1.27
CA ALA A 228 13.44 1.73 -0.66
C ALA A 228 12.89 2.89 0.17
N LEU A 229 11.87 3.60 -0.34
CA LEU A 229 11.22 4.67 0.41
C LEU A 229 10.46 4.14 1.64
N VAL A 230 9.81 2.97 1.53
CA VAL A 230 9.17 2.31 2.68
C VAL A 230 10.19 2.06 3.80
N LEU A 231 11.35 1.49 3.49
CA LEU A 231 12.40 1.25 4.50
C LEU A 231 12.88 2.56 5.12
N HIS A 232 13.11 3.59 4.30
CA HIS A 232 13.50 4.91 4.80
C HIS A 232 12.45 5.51 5.76
N ILE A 233 11.16 5.38 5.46
CA ILE A 233 10.08 5.84 6.35
C ILE A 233 10.10 5.08 7.68
N ILE A 234 10.36 3.78 7.65
CA ILE A 234 10.46 2.96 8.88
C ILE A 234 11.60 3.47 9.77
N GLU A 235 12.77 3.74 9.18
CA GLU A 235 13.98 4.17 9.91
C GLU A 235 13.94 5.63 10.37
N ASN A 236 13.23 6.50 9.65
CA ASN A 236 13.20 7.94 9.92
C ASN A 236 11.98 8.32 10.77
N ALA A 237 12.18 8.41 12.09
CA ALA A 237 11.11 8.68 13.07
C ALA A 237 10.45 10.07 12.89
N MET A 238 11.11 11.04 12.24
CA MET A 238 10.53 12.39 12.03
C MET A 238 9.48 12.42 10.91
N LEU A 239 9.41 11.39 10.06
CA LEU A 239 8.39 11.28 9.02
C LEU A 239 7.07 10.80 9.62
N ASN A 240 6.08 11.71 9.73
CA ASN A 240 4.75 11.43 10.24
C ASN A 240 3.71 12.40 9.66
N GLY A 241 2.54 11.90 9.28
CA GLY A 241 1.39 12.70 8.84
C GLY A 241 1.47 13.25 7.42
N GLU A 242 2.45 12.85 6.59
CA GLU A 242 2.70 13.44 5.28
C GLU A 242 2.48 12.45 4.13
N THR A 243 2.23 12.99 2.95
CA THR A 243 2.14 12.26 1.69
C THR A 243 3.32 12.60 0.79
N ILE A 244 4.15 11.62 0.46
CA ILE A 244 5.32 11.78 -0.40
C ILE A 244 4.98 11.32 -1.83
N ARG A 245 5.04 12.22 -2.81
CA ARG A 245 4.98 11.84 -4.23
C ARG A 245 6.29 11.19 -4.64
N LEU A 246 6.21 9.96 -5.17
CA LEU A 246 7.34 9.21 -5.71
C LEU A 246 7.09 8.97 -7.20
N ASP A 247 7.37 9.96 -8.05
CA ASP A 247 6.78 10.03 -9.38
C ASP A 247 7.69 10.56 -10.49
N GLY A 248 8.97 10.85 -10.21
CA GLY A 248 9.89 11.42 -11.19
C GLY A 248 9.44 12.78 -11.76
N ALA A 249 8.69 13.54 -10.96
CA ALA A 249 8.10 14.84 -11.30
C ALA A 249 6.98 14.80 -12.36
N ILE A 250 6.39 13.62 -12.61
CA ILE A 250 5.26 13.53 -13.56
C ILE A 250 4.04 14.30 -13.04
N ARG A 251 3.34 14.93 -13.97
CA ARG A 251 1.97 15.42 -13.82
C ARG A 251 1.15 14.79 -14.93
N MET A 252 0.15 13.99 -14.55
CA MET A 252 -0.59 13.18 -15.50
C MET A 252 -1.36 14.05 -16.48
N GLN A 253 -1.23 13.76 -17.77
CA GLN A 253 -2.07 14.38 -18.79
C GLN A 253 -3.51 13.82 -18.69
N PRO A 254 -4.54 14.54 -19.19
CA PRO A 254 -5.94 14.06 -19.11
C PRO A 254 -6.18 12.71 -19.77
N ARG A 255 -5.28 12.29 -20.67
CA ARG A 255 -5.28 11.00 -21.38
C ARG A 255 -3.89 10.43 -21.53
#